data_cdee89ce9d06b7093169df7df1e505ef
#
_entry.id   cdee89ce9d06b7093169df7df1e505ef
#
_cell.length_a   1.000
_cell.length_b   1.000
_cell.length_c   1.000
_cell.angle_alpha   90.00
_cell.angle_beta   90.00
_cell.angle_gamma   90.00
#
_symmetry.space_group_name_H-M   'P 1'
#
loop_
_entity.id
_entity.type
_entity.pdbx_description
1 polymer ?
#
loop_
_entity_poly.entity_id
_entity_poly.type
_entity_poly.pdbx_seq_one_letter_code
_entity_poly.pdbx_strand_id
1 'polypeptide(L)'
;PITDLSLENIQAHLKSLDADNEDIPFSGAFSIEFRLSKQTITCTDYKYDEDVLALWNKVNPSFALKSMFGGYDELMEPVCNTFTAKEPFNQLGGYPYFDQIDPRTNDQELKMYDRVLLQIDSTRDGNSSIIWGDLGIANILVKSTDLEAMKFDDYMYSWDCS
;
A
#
# COMPACT_ATOMS: atom_id res chain seq x y z
N PRO A 1 -5.39 12.67 -19.77
CA PRO A 1 -4.14 11.93 -19.69
C PRO A 1 -3.00 12.75 -20.29
N ILE A 2 -1.85 12.79 -19.61
CA ILE A 2 -0.64 13.43 -20.15
C ILE A 2 -0.13 12.50 -21.26
N THR A 3 -0.23 12.94 -22.50
CA THR A 3 0.23 12.16 -23.67
C THR A 3 1.70 12.42 -24.03
N ASP A 4 2.25 13.54 -23.57
CA ASP A 4 3.64 13.93 -23.74
C ASP A 4 4.30 14.02 -22.35
N LEU A 5 5.21 13.10 -22.08
CA LEU A 5 5.97 13.00 -20.83
C LEU A 5 7.25 13.87 -20.83
N SER A 6 7.32 14.89 -21.68
CA SER A 6 8.39 15.88 -21.58
C SER A 6 8.37 16.57 -20.20
N LEU A 7 9.55 16.89 -19.68
CA LEU A 7 9.67 17.57 -18.37
C LEU A 7 8.86 18.86 -18.31
N GLU A 8 8.80 19.60 -19.41
CA GLU A 8 8.05 20.86 -19.53
C GLU A 8 6.54 20.63 -19.37
N ASN A 9 5.98 19.61 -20.04
CA ASN A 9 4.56 19.28 -19.96
C ASN A 9 4.18 18.71 -18.58
N ILE A 10 5.05 17.89 -17.98
CA ILE A 10 4.84 17.40 -16.63
C ILE A 10 4.83 18.56 -15.63
N GLN A 11 5.80 19.49 -15.73
CA GLN A 11 5.85 20.65 -14.85
C GLN A 11 4.67 21.60 -15.04
N ALA A 12 4.22 21.80 -16.29
CA ALA A 12 3.04 22.62 -16.58
C ALA A 12 1.77 21.99 -16.01
N HIS A 13 1.63 20.67 -16.13
CA HIS A 13 0.51 19.92 -15.56
C HIS A 13 0.51 19.99 -14.03
N LEU A 14 1.64 19.74 -13.39
CA LEU A 14 1.78 19.84 -11.93
C LEU A 14 1.41 21.24 -11.43
N LYS A 15 1.89 22.30 -12.10
CA LYS A 15 1.49 23.68 -11.76
C LYS A 15 -0.01 23.92 -11.91
N SER A 16 -0.67 23.30 -12.86
CA SER A 16 -2.12 23.42 -13.04
C SER A 16 -2.92 22.71 -11.93
N LEU A 17 -2.34 21.70 -11.30
CA LEU A 17 -2.93 21.01 -10.16
C LEU A 17 -2.71 21.77 -8.84
N ASP A 18 -1.58 22.47 -8.71
CA ASP A 18 -1.21 23.23 -7.51
C ASP A 18 -2.04 24.52 -7.30
N ALA A 19 -2.75 24.98 -8.33
CA ALA A 19 -3.25 26.35 -8.34
C ALA A 19 -4.35 26.65 -7.30
N ASP A 20 -5.04 25.64 -6.74
CA ASP A 20 -6.20 25.87 -5.86
C ASP A 20 -6.38 24.83 -4.73
N ASN A 21 -5.38 24.04 -4.37
CA ASN A 21 -5.59 22.92 -3.43
C ASN A 21 -4.68 23.02 -2.20
N GLU A 22 -5.25 23.49 -1.07
CA GLU A 22 -4.57 23.56 0.22
C GLU A 22 -4.34 22.16 0.85
N ASP A 23 -4.97 21.10 0.29
CA ASP A 23 -4.96 19.74 0.83
C ASP A 23 -4.05 18.75 0.06
N ILE A 24 -3.08 19.26 -0.71
CA ILE A 24 -2.13 18.38 -1.41
C ILE A 24 -1.14 17.78 -0.42
N PRO A 25 -1.03 16.43 -0.35
CA PRO A 25 -0.13 15.76 0.60
C PRO A 25 1.36 15.94 0.26
N PHE A 26 1.70 16.53 -0.89
CA PHE A 26 3.06 16.64 -1.40
C PHE A 26 3.61 18.06 -1.28
N SER A 27 4.85 18.16 -0.79
CA SER A 27 5.62 19.40 -0.79
C SER A 27 7.06 19.12 -1.23
N GLY A 28 7.54 19.89 -2.22
CA GLY A 28 8.89 19.74 -2.76
C GLY A 28 9.01 18.63 -3.81
N ALA A 29 10.20 18.07 -3.94
CA ALA A 29 10.53 17.02 -4.90
C ALA A 29 11.47 15.99 -4.28
N PHE A 30 11.32 14.74 -4.67
CA PHE A 30 12.14 13.62 -4.23
C PHE A 30 12.88 12.99 -5.41
N SER A 31 14.12 12.60 -5.17
CA SER A 31 14.79 11.65 -6.05
C SER A 31 14.31 10.23 -5.72
N ILE A 32 14.11 9.42 -6.74
CA ILE A 32 13.63 8.04 -6.58
C ILE A 32 14.75 7.08 -6.96
N GLU A 33 15.03 6.12 -6.08
CA GLU A 33 15.89 4.97 -6.34
C GLU A 33 15.04 3.70 -6.24
N PHE A 34 15.07 2.85 -7.27
CA PHE A 34 14.37 1.57 -7.26
C PHE A 34 15.29 0.44 -6.83
N ARG A 35 14.82 -0.36 -5.87
CA ARG A 35 15.52 -1.57 -5.40
C ARG A 35 14.57 -2.75 -5.47
N LEU A 36 15.02 -3.85 -6.07
CA LEU A 36 14.26 -5.09 -6.04
C LEU A 36 14.32 -5.67 -4.62
N SER A 37 13.15 -5.94 -4.05
CA SER A 37 13.03 -6.55 -2.73
C SER A 37 12.10 -7.76 -2.77
N LYS A 38 12.13 -8.56 -1.69
CA LYS A 38 11.15 -9.62 -1.43
C LYS A 38 10.27 -9.17 -0.28
N GLN A 39 8.97 -9.35 -0.45
CA GLN A 39 7.98 -9.02 0.56
C GLN A 39 7.13 -10.25 0.86
N THR A 40 6.75 -10.42 2.10
CA THR A 40 5.68 -11.31 2.53
C THR A 40 4.36 -10.55 2.56
N ILE A 41 3.24 -11.27 2.64
CA ILE A 41 1.94 -10.64 2.84
C ILE A 41 1.97 -9.78 4.12
N THR A 42 1.42 -8.59 4.05
CA THR A 42 1.35 -7.67 5.20
C THR A 42 0.23 -8.10 6.14
N CYS A 43 0.37 -7.80 7.44
CA CYS A 43 -0.65 -8.17 8.43
C CYS A 43 -1.97 -7.38 8.26
N THR A 44 -1.99 -6.35 7.45
CA THR A 44 -3.17 -5.54 7.15
C THR A 44 -3.85 -5.90 5.83
N ASP A 45 -3.24 -6.75 4.98
CA ASP A 45 -3.88 -7.26 3.77
C ASP A 45 -5.07 -8.17 4.15
N TYR A 46 -6.21 -8.03 3.47
CA TYR A 46 -7.44 -8.76 3.78
C TYR A 46 -7.32 -10.29 3.69
N LYS A 47 -6.30 -10.81 3.00
CA LYS A 47 -6.00 -12.26 2.91
C LYS A 47 -5.10 -12.76 4.03
N TYR A 48 -4.51 -11.87 4.82
CA TYR A 48 -3.50 -12.25 5.79
C TYR A 48 -3.98 -13.32 6.77
N ASP A 49 -5.17 -13.12 7.36
CA ASP A 49 -5.70 -14.07 8.34
C ASP A 49 -5.91 -15.45 7.69
N GLU A 50 -6.49 -15.51 6.49
CA GLU A 50 -6.74 -16.76 5.79
C GLU A 50 -5.45 -17.46 5.34
N ASP A 51 -4.57 -16.75 4.65
CA ASP A 51 -3.36 -17.33 4.04
C ASP A 51 -2.32 -17.72 5.09
N VAL A 52 -2.09 -16.88 6.10
CA VAL A 52 -1.13 -17.16 7.16
C VAL A 52 -1.66 -18.22 8.11
N LEU A 53 -2.96 -18.19 8.44
CA LEU A 53 -3.61 -19.21 9.26
C LEU A 53 -3.53 -20.60 8.60
N ALA A 54 -3.81 -20.68 7.30
CA ALA A 54 -3.74 -21.92 6.56
C ALA A 54 -2.30 -22.49 6.58
N LEU A 55 -1.31 -21.63 6.38
CA LEU A 55 0.11 -22.00 6.44
C LEU A 55 0.52 -22.43 7.85
N TRP A 56 0.14 -21.67 8.88
CA TRP A 56 0.42 -22.00 10.28
C TRP A 56 -0.14 -23.38 10.64
N ASN A 57 -1.42 -23.61 10.35
CA ASN A 57 -2.09 -24.87 10.69
C ASN A 57 -1.51 -26.06 9.94
N LYS A 58 -1.04 -25.85 8.72
CA LYS A 58 -0.33 -26.89 7.95
C LYS A 58 1.01 -27.27 8.58
N VAL A 59 1.75 -26.29 9.09
CA VAL A 59 3.09 -26.51 9.67
C VAL A 59 3.00 -26.95 11.14
N ASN A 60 1.98 -26.51 11.88
CA ASN A 60 1.78 -26.76 13.30
C ASN A 60 0.42 -27.44 13.60
N PRO A 61 0.17 -28.65 13.09
CA PRO A 61 -1.16 -29.28 13.22
C PRO A 61 -1.57 -29.57 14.68
N SER A 62 -0.61 -29.75 15.58
CA SER A 62 -0.87 -29.95 17.01
C SER A 62 -1.20 -28.67 17.77
N PHE A 63 -1.01 -27.51 17.15
CA PHE A 63 -1.29 -26.18 17.68
C PHE A 63 -2.09 -25.35 16.67
N ALA A 64 -3.07 -26.00 16.03
CA ALA A 64 -3.90 -25.33 15.06
C ALA A 64 -4.69 -24.17 15.70
N LEU A 65 -4.69 -23.02 15.04
CA LEU A 65 -5.41 -21.82 15.43
C LEU A 65 -6.72 -21.71 14.65
N LYS A 66 -7.68 -20.96 15.19
CA LYS A 66 -8.95 -20.62 14.51
C LYS A 66 -8.89 -19.29 13.78
N SER A 67 -8.04 -18.40 14.24
CA SER A 67 -7.76 -17.08 13.65
C SER A 67 -6.36 -16.65 14.05
N MET A 68 -5.72 -15.83 13.22
CA MET A 68 -4.47 -15.18 13.59
C MET A 68 -4.72 -13.97 14.52
N PHE A 69 -5.92 -13.44 14.59
CA PHE A 69 -6.32 -12.26 15.35
C PHE A 69 -7.22 -12.59 16.56
N GLY A 70 -6.98 -13.60 17.31
CA GLY A 70 -7.88 -13.87 18.40
C GLY A 70 -7.40 -14.92 19.39
N GLY A 71 -6.55 -14.52 20.31
CA GLY A 71 -6.24 -15.35 21.46
C GLY A 71 -4.77 -15.57 21.78
N TYR A 72 -3.85 -15.04 21.00
CA TYR A 72 -2.40 -15.11 21.27
C TYR A 72 -1.73 -13.78 20.85
N ASP A 73 -2.14 -12.67 21.48
CA ASP A 73 -1.55 -11.35 21.24
C ASP A 73 -0.01 -11.37 21.39
N GLU A 74 0.49 -12.21 22.33
CA GLU A 74 1.93 -12.38 22.54
C GLU A 74 2.67 -13.00 21.35
N LEU A 75 1.99 -13.78 20.48
CA LEU A 75 2.57 -14.36 19.26
C LEU A 75 2.38 -13.46 18.05
N MET A 76 1.29 -12.69 18.02
CA MET A 76 0.94 -11.87 16.88
C MET A 76 1.85 -10.65 16.75
N GLU A 77 2.20 -10.00 17.84
CA GLU A 77 3.08 -8.83 17.80
C GLU A 77 4.45 -9.13 17.16
N PRO A 78 5.19 -10.19 17.55
CA PRO A 78 6.43 -10.55 16.88
C PRO A 78 6.25 -10.96 15.42
N VAL A 79 5.13 -11.62 15.07
CA VAL A 79 4.84 -12.02 13.69
C VAL A 79 4.55 -10.79 12.83
N CYS A 80 3.65 -9.92 13.26
CA CYS A 80 3.35 -8.67 12.56
C CYS A 80 4.59 -7.79 12.43
N ASN A 81 5.37 -7.63 13.51
CA ASN A 81 6.61 -6.84 13.48
C ASN A 81 7.69 -7.42 12.56
N THR A 82 7.67 -8.73 12.30
CA THR A 82 8.57 -9.37 11.32
C THR A 82 8.19 -9.01 9.90
N PHE A 83 6.91 -8.78 9.64
CA PHE A 83 6.33 -8.54 8.32
C PHE A 83 6.00 -7.05 8.05
N THR A 84 6.04 -6.21 9.08
CA THR A 84 5.85 -4.76 8.93
C THR A 84 7.16 -4.11 8.51
N ALA A 85 7.13 -3.31 7.47
CA ALA A 85 8.29 -2.53 7.04
C ALA A 85 8.69 -1.53 8.13
N LYS A 86 10.00 -1.42 8.37
CA LYS A 86 10.58 -0.53 9.40
C LYS A 86 10.95 0.86 8.87
N GLU A 87 10.78 1.08 7.59
CA GLU A 87 11.16 2.29 6.85
C GLU A 87 9.95 2.77 6.05
N PRO A 88 9.95 4.02 5.55
CA PRO A 88 8.90 4.50 4.67
C PRO A 88 8.59 3.51 3.56
N PHE A 89 7.33 3.06 3.47
CA PHE A 89 6.99 1.89 2.69
C PHE A 89 6.46 2.28 1.31
N ASN A 90 7.37 2.84 0.50
CA ASN A 90 7.09 3.17 -0.88
C ASN A 90 7.39 1.97 -1.77
N GLN A 91 6.42 1.52 -2.57
CA GLN A 91 6.62 0.32 -3.41
C GLN A 91 5.80 0.34 -4.69
N LEU A 92 6.30 -0.39 -5.68
CA LEU A 92 5.57 -0.86 -6.86
C LEU A 92 5.39 -2.38 -6.74
N GLY A 93 4.15 -2.85 -6.84
CA GLY A 93 3.84 -4.28 -6.63
C GLY A 93 3.86 -4.69 -5.16
N GLY A 94 3.88 -6.01 -4.92
CA GLY A 94 3.86 -6.58 -3.57
C GLY A 94 2.46 -6.62 -2.95
N TYR A 95 2.43 -6.62 -1.62
CA TYR A 95 1.20 -6.60 -0.81
C TYR A 95 0.98 -5.21 -0.22
N PRO A 96 -0.24 -4.68 -0.22
CA PRO A 96 -0.50 -3.37 0.36
C PRO A 96 -0.37 -3.39 1.88
N TYR A 97 -0.03 -2.24 2.43
CA TYR A 97 -0.14 -1.96 3.85
C TYR A 97 -1.18 -0.86 4.05
N PHE A 98 -1.96 -0.97 5.11
CA PHE A 98 -2.96 0.02 5.55
C PHE A 98 -2.73 0.34 7.02
N ASP A 99 -2.85 1.60 7.40
CA ASP A 99 -2.76 1.99 8.82
C ASP A 99 -4.02 1.60 9.60
N GLN A 100 -5.15 1.49 8.91
CA GLN A 100 -6.42 1.08 9.51
C GLN A 100 -6.85 -0.28 8.97
N ILE A 101 -7.89 -0.33 8.16
CA ILE A 101 -8.48 -1.55 7.63
C ILE A 101 -8.39 -1.53 6.11
N ASP A 102 -7.92 -2.62 5.53
CA ASP A 102 -8.01 -2.84 4.09
C ASP A 102 -9.48 -2.73 3.63
N PRO A 103 -9.81 -1.78 2.77
CA PRO A 103 -11.19 -1.59 2.28
C PRO A 103 -11.80 -2.85 1.66
N ARG A 104 -10.96 -3.72 1.08
CA ARG A 104 -11.37 -5.00 0.48
C ARG A 104 -11.87 -6.02 1.51
N THR A 105 -11.62 -5.80 2.80
CA THR A 105 -12.13 -6.67 3.88
C THR A 105 -13.65 -6.65 3.91
N ASN A 106 -14.25 -5.48 3.79
CA ASN A 106 -15.68 -5.26 3.94
C ASN A 106 -16.45 -5.14 2.62
N ASP A 107 -15.74 -5.00 1.50
CA ASP A 107 -16.35 -4.84 0.18
C ASP A 107 -15.83 -5.90 -0.79
N GLN A 108 -16.73 -6.81 -1.19
CA GLN A 108 -16.40 -7.90 -2.12
C GLN A 108 -16.08 -7.41 -3.53
N GLU A 109 -16.64 -6.27 -3.95
CA GLU A 109 -16.41 -5.72 -5.28
C GLU A 109 -14.98 -5.14 -5.37
N LEU A 110 -14.43 -4.64 -4.27
CA LEU A 110 -13.06 -4.13 -4.25
C LEU A 110 -12.00 -5.24 -4.31
N LYS A 111 -12.33 -6.50 -4.04
CA LYS A 111 -11.39 -7.63 -4.10
C LYS A 111 -10.86 -7.91 -5.50
N MET A 112 -11.51 -7.36 -6.54
CA MET A 112 -10.99 -7.45 -7.90
C MET A 112 -9.67 -6.67 -8.09
N TYR A 113 -9.41 -5.64 -7.27
CA TYR A 113 -8.16 -4.87 -7.29
C TYR A 113 -7.12 -5.60 -6.46
N ASP A 114 -6.50 -6.60 -7.05
CA ASP A 114 -5.67 -7.60 -6.39
C ASP A 114 -4.16 -7.35 -6.51
N ARG A 115 -3.76 -6.24 -7.14
CA ARG A 115 -2.35 -5.87 -7.33
C ARG A 115 -2.09 -4.43 -6.89
N VAL A 116 -1.05 -4.24 -6.12
CA VAL A 116 -0.52 -2.90 -5.83
C VAL A 116 0.15 -2.38 -7.09
N LEU A 117 -0.36 -1.28 -7.62
CA LEU A 117 0.34 -0.51 -8.66
C LEU A 117 1.37 0.39 -8.02
N LEU A 118 0.95 1.16 -7.00
CA LEU A 118 1.80 2.10 -6.29
C LEU A 118 1.31 2.23 -4.85
N GLN A 119 2.24 2.18 -3.91
CA GLN A 119 2.03 2.56 -2.52
C GLN A 119 3.00 3.68 -2.17
N ILE A 120 2.52 4.70 -1.50
CA ILE A 120 3.32 5.84 -1.03
C ILE A 120 3.02 6.08 0.44
N ASP A 121 4.05 5.95 1.25
CA ASP A 121 4.04 6.22 2.68
C ASP A 121 4.36 7.69 2.96
N SER A 122 3.91 8.19 4.11
CA SER A 122 4.30 9.50 4.59
C SER A 122 5.79 9.56 4.86
N THR A 123 6.46 10.56 4.32
CA THR A 123 7.91 10.73 4.46
C THR A 123 8.33 12.19 4.44
N ARG A 124 9.49 12.47 5.02
CA ARG A 124 10.12 13.79 4.98
C ARG A 124 11.60 13.64 4.63
N ASP A 125 12.07 14.51 3.74
CA ASP A 125 13.48 14.63 3.38
C ASP A 125 13.85 16.10 3.18
N GLY A 126 14.56 16.65 4.14
CA GLY A 126 14.91 18.07 4.16
C GLY A 126 13.68 18.98 4.12
N ASN A 127 13.51 19.72 3.01
CA ASN A 127 12.38 20.63 2.80
C ASN A 127 11.23 19.98 2.01
N SER A 128 11.37 18.72 1.64
CA SER A 128 10.36 17.97 0.89
C SER A 128 9.60 17.04 1.82
N SER A 129 8.29 16.91 1.62
CA SER A 129 7.46 16.01 2.42
C SER A 129 6.33 15.40 1.59
N ILE A 130 5.95 14.20 1.97
CA ILE A 130 4.69 13.56 1.60
C ILE A 130 3.99 13.25 2.91
N ILE A 131 2.80 13.79 3.14
CA ILE A 131 2.07 13.63 4.40
C ILE A 131 0.61 13.29 4.09
N TRP A 132 0.24 12.07 4.36
CA TRP A 132 -1.13 11.59 4.26
C TRP A 132 -1.80 11.73 5.63
N GLY A 133 -2.63 12.76 5.80
CA GLY A 133 -3.29 13.01 7.08
C GLY A 133 -2.29 13.09 8.25
N ASP A 134 -2.44 12.22 9.24
CA ASP A 134 -1.54 12.12 10.41
C ASP A 134 -0.52 10.98 10.23
N LEU A 135 0.38 11.13 9.23
CA LEU A 135 1.45 10.19 8.88
C LEU A 135 0.95 8.83 8.31
N GLY A 136 -0.14 8.86 7.56
CA GLY A 136 -0.72 7.67 6.93
C GLY A 136 -0.03 7.25 5.64
N ILE A 137 -0.72 6.40 4.90
CA ILE A 137 -0.24 5.75 3.68
C ILE A 137 -1.29 5.79 2.57
N ALA A 138 -0.86 5.91 1.33
CA ALA A 138 -1.75 5.84 0.17
C ALA A 138 -1.44 4.65 -0.71
N ASN A 139 -2.50 4.02 -1.21
CA ASN A 139 -2.47 2.85 -2.07
C ASN A 139 -3.22 3.10 -3.37
N ILE A 140 -2.63 2.71 -4.49
CA ILE A 140 -3.30 2.56 -5.78
C ILE A 140 -3.22 1.08 -6.16
N LEU A 141 -4.38 0.42 -6.23
CA LEU A 141 -4.48 -0.97 -6.60
C LEU A 141 -5.19 -1.11 -7.95
N VAL A 142 -4.77 -2.09 -8.72
CA VAL A 142 -5.34 -2.42 -10.03
C VAL A 142 -5.68 -3.91 -10.10
N LYS A 143 -6.46 -4.27 -11.11
CA LYS A 143 -6.73 -5.67 -11.42
C LYS A 143 -5.49 -6.29 -12.06
N SER A 144 -5.16 -7.53 -11.72
CA SER A 144 -4.04 -8.24 -12.38
C SER A 144 -4.19 -8.31 -13.88
N THR A 145 -5.40 -8.51 -14.40
CA THR A 145 -5.70 -8.53 -15.83
C THR A 145 -5.43 -7.20 -16.53
N ASP A 146 -5.71 -6.09 -15.84
CA ASP A 146 -5.49 -4.76 -16.39
C ASP A 146 -4.01 -4.38 -16.35
N LEU A 147 -3.31 -4.80 -15.29
CA LEU A 147 -1.86 -4.66 -15.19
C LEU A 147 -1.14 -5.41 -16.33
N GLU A 148 -1.52 -6.68 -16.61
CA GLU A 148 -0.99 -7.47 -17.72
C GLU A 148 -1.28 -6.82 -19.08
N ALA A 149 -2.43 -6.16 -19.21
CA ALA A 149 -2.82 -5.45 -20.43
C ALA A 149 -2.30 -4.01 -20.51
N MET A 150 -1.51 -3.56 -19.51
CA MET A 150 -1.02 -2.17 -19.37
C MET A 150 -2.14 -1.14 -19.41
N LYS A 151 -3.27 -1.44 -18.77
CA LYS A 151 -4.44 -0.58 -18.63
C LYS A 151 -4.52 -0.05 -17.20
N PHE A 152 -4.59 1.26 -17.03
CA PHE A 152 -4.56 1.92 -15.74
C PHE A 152 -5.73 2.91 -15.53
N ASP A 153 -6.79 2.78 -16.33
CA ASP A 153 -7.96 3.67 -16.25
C ASP A 153 -8.94 3.25 -15.15
N ASP A 154 -8.86 1.98 -14.70
CA ASP A 154 -9.70 1.41 -13.65
C ASP A 154 -8.83 0.97 -12.48
N TYR A 155 -8.93 1.68 -11.37
CA TYR A 155 -8.10 1.47 -10.18
C TYR A 155 -8.88 1.76 -8.90
N MET A 156 -8.47 1.14 -7.82
CA MET A 156 -8.88 1.49 -6.47
C MET A 156 -7.83 2.43 -5.88
N TYR A 157 -8.25 3.60 -5.44
CA TYR A 157 -7.43 4.52 -4.65
C TYR A 157 -7.94 4.52 -3.21
N SER A 158 -7.02 4.38 -2.28
CA SER A 158 -7.29 4.49 -0.85
C SER A 158 -6.12 5.14 -0.16
N TRP A 159 -6.39 5.97 0.83
CA TRP A 159 -5.41 6.40 1.81
C TRP A 159 -6.05 6.39 3.19
N ASP A 160 -5.26 6.12 4.18
CA ASP A 160 -5.68 6.10 5.58
C ASP A 160 -4.53 6.57 6.48
N CYS A 161 -4.85 6.98 7.69
CA CYS A 161 -3.91 7.41 8.72
C CYS A 161 -4.41 7.00 10.11
N SER A 162 -3.55 7.07 11.09
CA SER A 162 -3.84 6.73 12.50
C SER A 162 -4.91 7.63 13.12
#